data_fdc502663d413858a66ce226eb34b106
#
_entry.id   fdc502663d413858a66ce226eb34b106
#
_cell.length_a   1.000
_cell.length_b   1.000
_cell.length_c   1.000
_cell.angle_alpha   90.00
_cell.angle_beta   90.00
_cell.angle_gamma   90.00
#
_symmetry.space_group_name_H-M   'P 1'
#
loop_
_entity.id
_entity.type
_entity.pdbx_description
1 polymer ?
#
loop_
_entity_poly.entity_id
_entity_poly.type
_entity_poly.pdbx_seq_one_letter_code
_entity_poly.pdbx_strand_id
1 'polypeptide(L)'
;MNAPASITVTPIRVADLLAEGERMPVYVHVIDHPDARVLVDTGMTELHPAVADMDPRLSPLNKQGFDLAGIDIVVNTHLHFDHCGGNHLFAGRPIYVQRRELDDARSEDDYTIREWVEAPGVRYVPVDGELELLLGLRLIPAPGHTRGLQVVVVETGDRPVVVGGDVAVWFGELDEPHTEGQLRVRALDPELVWLTHEHEPWRPRTV
;
A
#
# COMPACT_ATOMS: atom_id res chain seq x y z
N MET A 1 -29.76 -3.30 18.32
CA MET A 1 -28.28 -3.42 18.17
C MET A 1 -27.97 -2.72 16.86
N ASN A 2 -27.20 -1.62 16.88
CA ASN A 2 -26.75 -0.99 15.65
C ASN A 2 -25.83 -1.98 14.93
N ALA A 3 -26.01 -2.13 13.61
CA ALA A 3 -25.03 -2.84 12.81
C ALA A 3 -23.64 -2.24 13.07
N PRO A 4 -22.58 -3.04 13.17
CA PRO A 4 -21.24 -2.49 13.28
C PRO A 4 -21.03 -1.52 12.10
N ALA A 5 -20.44 -0.36 12.36
CA ALA A 5 -20.12 0.58 11.29
C ALA A 5 -19.25 -0.14 10.27
N SER A 6 -19.64 -0.13 9.00
CA SER A 6 -18.93 -0.86 7.95
C SER A 6 -17.59 -0.19 7.69
N ILE A 7 -16.53 -0.99 7.68
CA ILE A 7 -15.22 -0.55 7.21
C ILE A 7 -15.28 -0.47 5.68
N THR A 8 -14.80 0.63 5.08
CA THR A 8 -14.79 0.80 3.63
C THR A 8 -13.39 1.05 3.12
N VAL A 9 -13.10 0.58 1.90
CA VAL A 9 -11.82 0.76 1.21
C VAL A 9 -12.07 1.55 -0.08
N THR A 10 -11.38 2.68 -0.23
CA THR A 10 -11.52 3.59 -1.38
C THR A 10 -10.17 3.77 -2.07
N PRO A 11 -10.00 3.31 -3.33
CA PRO A 11 -8.80 3.55 -4.12
C PRO A 11 -8.75 5.01 -4.60
N ILE A 12 -7.57 5.62 -4.58
CA ILE A 12 -7.32 6.96 -5.11
C ILE A 12 -6.10 6.89 -6.03
N ARG A 13 -6.26 7.23 -7.31
CA ARG A 13 -5.15 7.31 -8.25
C ARG A 13 -4.30 8.54 -7.97
N VAL A 14 -2.99 8.33 -7.82
CA VAL A 14 -2.04 9.41 -7.46
C VAL A 14 -0.93 9.62 -8.49
N ALA A 15 -0.73 8.66 -9.38
CA ALA A 15 0.22 8.80 -10.49
C ALA A 15 -0.07 7.80 -11.61
N ASP A 16 0.68 7.94 -12.72
CA ASP A 16 0.92 6.91 -13.72
C ASP A 16 2.42 6.81 -13.96
N LEU A 17 2.91 5.60 -14.15
CA LEU A 17 4.28 5.29 -14.52
C LEU A 17 4.31 4.60 -15.89
N LEU A 18 5.38 4.80 -16.64
CA LEU A 18 5.66 4.04 -17.84
C LEU A 18 6.60 2.89 -17.46
N ALA A 19 6.12 1.66 -17.53
CA ALA A 19 6.92 0.46 -17.29
C ALA A 19 6.75 -0.51 -18.47
N GLU A 20 7.84 -1.04 -18.98
CA GLU A 20 7.87 -2.00 -20.12
C GLU A 20 7.09 -1.54 -21.37
N GLY A 21 6.98 -0.22 -21.55
CA GLY A 21 6.26 0.40 -22.67
C GLY A 21 4.76 0.60 -22.45
N GLU A 22 4.23 0.20 -21.30
CA GLU A 22 2.83 0.38 -20.90
C GLU A 22 2.68 1.39 -19.77
N ARG A 23 1.51 2.08 -19.75
CA ARG A 23 1.17 2.99 -18.65
C ARG A 23 0.46 2.22 -17.55
N MET A 24 1.07 2.25 -16.36
CA MET A 24 0.55 1.64 -15.14
C MET A 24 0.03 2.75 -14.22
N PRO A 25 -1.17 2.64 -13.66
CA PRO A 25 -1.63 3.55 -12.61
C PRO A 25 -0.86 3.30 -11.32
N VAL A 26 -0.83 4.31 -10.44
CA VAL A 26 -0.42 4.16 -9.04
C VAL A 26 -1.60 4.55 -8.17
N TYR A 27 -2.12 3.59 -7.42
CA TYR A 27 -3.21 3.79 -6.47
C TYR A 27 -2.70 3.73 -5.03
N VAL A 28 -3.24 4.63 -4.22
CA VAL A 28 -3.22 4.54 -2.76
C VAL A 28 -4.63 4.23 -2.28
N HIS A 29 -4.79 3.72 -1.06
CA HIS A 29 -6.11 3.30 -0.58
C HIS A 29 -6.43 3.94 0.76
N VAL A 30 -7.62 4.53 0.86
CA VAL A 30 -8.16 5.04 2.12
C VAL A 30 -9.06 3.98 2.73
N ILE A 31 -8.84 3.67 3.99
CA ILE A 31 -9.69 2.80 4.79
C ILE A 31 -10.39 3.68 5.83
N ASP A 32 -11.69 3.86 5.66
CA ASP A 32 -12.53 4.51 6.66
C ASP A 32 -12.97 3.46 7.69
N HIS A 33 -12.35 3.50 8.87
CA HIS A 33 -12.63 2.63 10.01
C HIS A 33 -13.33 3.44 11.11
N PRO A 34 -14.21 2.84 11.93
CA PRO A 34 -14.91 3.56 13.00
C PRO A 34 -14.01 4.31 13.97
N ASP A 35 -12.81 3.79 14.23
CA ASP A 35 -11.89 4.33 15.23
C ASP A 35 -10.77 5.19 14.64
N ALA A 36 -10.51 5.11 13.32
CA ALA A 36 -9.45 5.89 12.66
C ALA A 36 -9.60 5.87 11.15
N ARG A 37 -9.06 6.87 10.47
CA ARG A 37 -8.92 6.90 9.03
C ARG A 37 -7.49 6.52 8.65
N VAL A 38 -7.34 5.41 7.93
CA VAL A 38 -6.04 4.83 7.58
C VAL A 38 -5.77 5.04 6.09
N LEU A 39 -4.57 5.54 5.78
CA LEU A 39 -4.08 5.61 4.40
C LEU A 39 -3.07 4.48 4.16
N VAL A 40 -3.30 3.67 3.14
CA VAL A 40 -2.36 2.63 2.69
C VAL A 40 -1.62 3.15 1.47
N ASP A 41 -0.32 3.30 1.63
CA ASP A 41 0.63 3.96 0.75
C ASP A 41 0.34 5.45 0.53
N THR A 42 1.30 6.20 0.03
CA THR A 42 1.21 7.66 -0.08
C THR A 42 1.50 8.18 -1.50
N GLY A 43 1.91 7.29 -2.40
CA GLY A 43 2.24 7.65 -3.76
C GLY A 43 3.51 8.49 -3.89
N MET A 44 3.58 9.25 -4.96
CA MET A 44 4.64 10.23 -5.24
C MET A 44 4.07 11.65 -5.22
N THR A 45 4.88 12.63 -4.81
CA THR A 45 4.47 14.04 -4.76
C THR A 45 5.26 14.95 -5.69
N GLU A 46 6.43 14.50 -6.13
CA GLU A 46 7.35 15.25 -7.01
C GLU A 46 8.08 14.30 -7.95
N LEU A 47 8.68 14.87 -9.00
CA LEU A 47 9.51 14.14 -9.94
C LEU A 47 10.94 14.02 -9.38
N HIS A 48 11.54 12.86 -9.57
CA HIS A 48 12.92 12.63 -9.16
C HIS A 48 13.75 12.10 -10.34
N PRO A 49 15.01 12.56 -10.52
CA PRO A 49 15.86 12.10 -11.64
C PRO A 49 16.07 10.58 -11.71
N ALA A 50 16.12 9.90 -10.57
CA ALA A 50 16.31 8.44 -10.50
C ALA A 50 15.19 7.63 -11.16
N VAL A 51 14.00 8.22 -11.38
CA VAL A 51 12.83 7.56 -11.96
C VAL A 51 12.32 8.30 -13.20
N ALA A 52 13.15 9.16 -13.81
CA ALA A 52 12.76 9.95 -14.96
C ALA A 52 12.46 9.12 -16.21
N ASP A 53 13.06 7.95 -16.35
CA ASP A 53 12.85 6.98 -17.42
C ASP A 53 11.46 6.34 -17.38
N MET A 54 10.82 6.32 -16.20
CA MET A 54 9.44 5.87 -16.03
C MET A 54 8.40 6.95 -16.38
N ASP A 55 8.82 8.12 -16.87
CA ASP A 55 7.96 9.25 -17.29
C ASP A 55 6.77 9.47 -16.35
N PRO A 56 6.98 9.74 -15.03
CA PRO A 56 5.89 9.82 -14.07
C PRO A 56 4.92 10.96 -14.38
N ARG A 57 3.61 10.67 -14.33
CA ARG A 57 2.54 11.66 -14.42
C ARG A 57 1.84 11.75 -13.09
N LEU A 58 2.07 12.84 -12.36
CA LEU A 58 1.67 12.96 -10.96
C LEU A 58 0.30 13.61 -10.80
N SER A 59 -0.49 13.05 -9.89
CA SER A 59 -1.73 13.61 -9.36
C SER A 59 -1.76 13.40 -7.84
N PRO A 60 -0.82 13.99 -7.07
CA PRO A 60 -0.67 13.66 -5.66
C PRO A 60 -1.85 14.14 -4.82
N LEU A 61 -2.09 13.48 -3.68
CA LEU A 61 -3.24 13.73 -2.79
C LEU A 61 -3.41 15.21 -2.42
N ASN A 62 -2.31 15.91 -2.12
CA ASN A 62 -2.33 17.34 -1.76
C ASN A 62 -2.73 18.28 -2.89
N LYS A 63 -2.81 17.79 -4.13
CA LYS A 63 -3.27 18.54 -5.31
C LYS A 63 -4.69 18.16 -5.76
N GLN A 64 -5.26 17.12 -5.17
CA GLN A 64 -6.61 16.64 -5.51
C GLN A 64 -7.71 17.18 -4.58
N GLY A 65 -7.37 18.06 -3.63
CA GLY A 65 -8.32 18.52 -2.61
C GLY A 65 -8.62 17.46 -1.54
N PHE A 66 -7.77 16.44 -1.43
CA PHE A 66 -7.90 15.41 -0.42
C PHE A 66 -7.61 15.95 0.99
N ASP A 67 -8.43 15.57 1.96
CA ASP A 67 -8.24 15.96 3.37
C ASP A 67 -7.10 15.15 4.00
N LEU A 68 -5.87 15.64 3.86
CA LEU A 68 -4.70 15.05 4.50
C LEU A 68 -4.78 15.10 6.03
N ALA A 69 -5.44 16.14 6.59
CA ALA A 69 -5.54 16.31 8.03
C ALA A 69 -6.43 15.25 8.69
N GLY A 70 -7.38 14.72 7.95
CA GLY A 70 -8.27 13.66 8.39
C GLY A 70 -7.65 12.26 8.42
N ILE A 71 -6.39 12.06 7.98
CA ILE A 71 -5.69 10.77 8.11
C ILE A 71 -5.05 10.66 9.49
N ASP A 72 -5.36 9.60 10.21
CA ASP A 72 -4.82 9.33 11.56
C ASP A 72 -3.57 8.45 11.51
N ILE A 73 -3.56 7.47 10.61
CA ILE A 73 -2.55 6.41 10.50
C ILE A 73 -2.17 6.24 9.04
N VAL A 74 -0.88 6.03 8.76
CA VAL A 74 -0.39 5.58 7.46
C VAL A 74 0.15 4.16 7.59
N VAL A 75 -0.07 3.34 6.58
CA VAL A 75 0.56 2.03 6.41
C VAL A 75 1.28 2.03 5.07
N ASN A 76 2.58 1.77 5.05
CA ASN A 76 3.25 1.44 3.80
C ASN A 76 3.23 -0.07 3.59
N THR A 77 2.76 -0.50 2.41
CA THR A 77 2.86 -1.90 1.99
C THR A 77 4.32 -2.29 1.83
N HIS A 78 5.09 -1.43 1.20
CA HIS A 78 6.55 -1.48 1.09
C HIS A 78 7.10 -0.06 0.82
N LEU A 79 8.41 0.09 0.63
CA LEU A 79 9.06 1.40 0.55
C LEU A 79 9.68 1.71 -0.82
N HIS A 80 9.18 1.15 -1.91
CA HIS A 80 9.52 1.69 -3.22
C HIS A 80 8.98 3.11 -3.36
N PHE A 81 9.60 3.88 -4.25
CA PHE A 81 9.43 5.33 -4.37
C PHE A 81 7.97 5.75 -4.63
N ASP A 82 7.22 4.96 -5.37
CA ASP A 82 5.82 5.23 -5.74
C ASP A 82 4.80 4.82 -4.66
N HIS A 83 5.27 4.20 -3.57
CA HIS A 83 4.48 3.87 -2.39
C HIS A 83 4.75 4.79 -1.20
N CYS A 84 5.98 5.30 -1.05
CA CYS A 84 6.39 6.06 0.12
C CYS A 84 6.75 7.53 -0.14
N GLY A 85 6.79 7.98 -1.39
CA GLY A 85 7.24 9.32 -1.77
C GLY A 85 6.39 10.46 -1.20
N GLY A 86 5.16 10.20 -0.78
CA GLY A 86 4.28 11.14 -0.09
C GLY A 86 4.32 11.08 1.44
N ASN A 87 5.15 10.25 2.06
CA ASN A 87 5.18 10.07 3.52
C ASN A 87 5.41 11.38 4.29
N HIS A 88 6.20 12.31 3.74
CA HIS A 88 6.47 13.63 4.35
C HIS A 88 5.21 14.48 4.54
N LEU A 89 4.14 14.27 3.75
CA LEU A 89 2.85 14.96 3.92
C LEU A 89 2.14 14.58 5.22
N PHE A 90 2.54 13.46 5.82
CA PHE A 90 1.97 12.89 7.05
C PHE A 90 2.96 12.98 8.23
N ALA A 91 3.83 14.00 8.21
CA ALA A 91 4.80 14.24 9.28
C ALA A 91 4.13 14.22 10.67
N GLY A 92 4.74 13.50 11.61
CA GLY A 92 4.24 13.32 12.97
C GLY A 92 3.18 12.24 13.15
N ARG A 93 2.52 11.74 12.09
CA ARG A 93 1.63 10.59 12.17
C ARG A 93 2.40 9.28 12.19
N PRO A 94 1.88 8.22 12.82
CA PRO A 94 2.52 6.90 12.77
C PRO A 94 2.42 6.32 11.36
N ILE A 95 3.54 5.84 10.84
CA ILE A 95 3.64 5.12 9.56
C ILE A 95 4.08 3.69 9.84
N TYR A 96 3.16 2.74 9.73
CA TYR A 96 3.43 1.33 9.98
C TYR A 96 4.05 0.66 8.76
N VAL A 97 5.15 -0.03 8.98
CA VAL A 97 5.90 -0.76 7.95
C VAL A 97 6.59 -1.95 8.58
N GLN A 98 6.81 -3.05 7.85
CA GLN A 98 7.59 -4.15 8.39
C GLN A 98 9.03 -3.71 8.66
N ARG A 99 9.61 -4.13 9.80
CA ARG A 99 11.00 -3.81 10.16
C ARG A 99 11.97 -4.20 9.04
N ARG A 100 11.78 -5.38 8.47
CA ARG A 100 12.60 -5.86 7.37
C ARG A 100 12.61 -4.90 6.19
N GLU A 101 11.46 -4.36 5.82
CA GLU A 101 11.31 -3.39 4.73
C GLU A 101 12.09 -2.09 4.99
N LEU A 102 11.94 -1.58 6.22
CA LEU A 102 12.62 -0.35 6.63
C LEU A 102 14.14 -0.54 6.68
N ASP A 103 14.61 -1.69 7.14
CA ASP A 103 16.03 -2.02 7.21
C ASP A 103 16.63 -2.15 5.80
N ASP A 104 15.93 -2.81 4.86
CA ASP A 104 16.36 -2.95 3.48
C ASP A 104 16.39 -1.59 2.77
N ALA A 105 15.34 -0.78 2.90
CA ALA A 105 15.26 0.56 2.31
C ALA A 105 16.37 1.52 2.82
N ARG A 106 16.87 1.30 4.03
CA ARG A 106 17.97 2.08 4.63
C ARG A 106 19.36 1.60 4.27
N SER A 107 19.52 0.31 4.00
CA SER A 107 20.83 -0.33 3.84
C SER A 107 21.16 -0.68 2.41
N GLU A 108 20.19 -0.93 1.55
CA GLU A 108 20.43 -1.34 0.17
C GLU A 108 20.49 -0.12 -0.75
N ASP A 109 21.51 -0.08 -1.60
CA ASP A 109 21.61 0.93 -2.66
C ASP A 109 20.57 0.60 -3.75
N ASP A 110 20.04 1.65 -4.39
CA ASP A 110 19.04 1.57 -5.49
C ASP A 110 17.71 0.90 -5.11
N TYR A 111 17.45 0.67 -3.80
CA TYR A 111 16.20 0.12 -3.33
C TYR A 111 15.04 1.11 -3.51
N THR A 112 15.28 2.36 -3.18
CA THR A 112 14.29 3.45 -3.20
C THR A 112 14.99 4.81 -3.22
N ILE A 113 14.20 5.89 -3.28
CA ILE A 113 14.70 7.24 -3.10
C ILE A 113 14.86 7.51 -1.60
N ARG A 114 16.07 7.30 -1.08
CA ARG A 114 16.38 7.34 0.35
C ARG A 114 15.98 8.63 1.05
N GLU A 115 16.13 9.79 0.40
CA GLU A 115 15.71 11.08 0.94
C GLU A 115 14.20 11.16 1.17
N TRP A 116 13.38 10.40 0.47
CA TRP A 116 11.93 10.33 0.71
C TRP A 116 11.59 9.44 1.91
N VAL A 117 12.36 8.36 2.12
CA VAL A 117 12.23 7.51 3.31
C VAL A 117 12.67 8.25 4.56
N GLU A 118 13.79 8.99 4.50
CA GLU A 118 14.36 9.74 5.61
C GLU A 118 13.87 11.21 5.69
N ALA A 119 12.73 11.53 5.06
CA ALA A 119 12.23 12.90 5.03
C ALA A 119 11.94 13.44 6.43
N PRO A 120 12.20 14.73 6.69
CA PRO A 120 12.01 15.33 8.01
C PRO A 120 10.60 15.15 8.55
N GLY A 121 10.48 14.69 9.81
CA GLY A 121 9.20 14.50 10.50
C GLY A 121 8.48 13.19 10.18
N VAL A 122 8.97 12.37 9.26
CA VAL A 122 8.47 11.01 9.03
C VAL A 122 8.74 10.15 10.27
N ARG A 123 7.71 9.46 10.75
CA ARG A 123 7.77 8.65 11.97
C ARG A 123 7.32 7.22 11.69
N TYR A 124 8.27 6.35 11.37
CA TYR A 124 7.98 4.93 11.21
C TYR A 124 7.70 4.23 12.54
N VAL A 125 6.77 3.29 12.49
CA VAL A 125 6.46 2.29 13.52
C VAL A 125 6.77 0.93 12.92
N PRO A 126 8.00 0.39 13.14
CA PRO A 126 8.37 -0.89 12.59
C PRO A 126 7.56 -2.02 13.21
N VAL A 127 7.02 -2.89 12.37
CA VAL A 127 6.24 -4.08 12.74
C VAL A 127 7.09 -5.32 12.53
N ASP A 128 6.98 -6.28 13.43
CA ASP A 128 7.63 -7.59 13.33
C ASP A 128 6.56 -8.68 13.19
N GLY A 129 6.29 -9.10 11.95
CA GLY A 129 5.27 -10.11 11.68
C GLY A 129 3.84 -9.55 11.56
N GLU A 130 2.85 -10.33 11.98
CA GLU A 130 1.43 -9.92 11.91
C GLU A 130 1.08 -8.96 13.05
N LEU A 131 0.21 -7.99 12.74
CA LEU A 131 -0.31 -7.03 13.70
C LEU A 131 -1.81 -6.79 13.47
N GLU A 132 -2.64 -6.92 14.49
CA GLU A 132 -3.98 -6.33 14.48
C GLU A 132 -3.82 -4.83 14.80
N LEU A 133 -3.95 -3.99 13.77
CA LEU A 133 -3.78 -2.54 13.87
C LEU A 133 -4.99 -1.89 14.53
N LEU A 134 -6.17 -2.30 14.11
CA LEU A 134 -7.50 -1.93 14.63
C LEU A 134 -8.38 -3.18 14.57
N LEU A 135 -9.49 -3.18 15.28
CA LEU A 135 -10.42 -4.30 15.28
C LEU A 135 -10.92 -4.60 13.85
N GLY A 136 -10.56 -5.77 13.31
CA GLY A 136 -10.89 -6.15 11.94
C GLY A 136 -10.00 -5.51 10.87
N LEU A 137 -8.86 -4.92 11.25
CA LEU A 137 -7.85 -4.40 10.34
C LEU A 137 -6.48 -4.96 10.73
N ARG A 138 -5.93 -5.86 9.91
CA ARG A 138 -4.66 -6.56 10.18
C ARG A 138 -3.59 -6.26 9.13
N LEU A 139 -2.35 -6.14 9.59
CA LEU A 139 -1.15 -6.10 8.75
C LEU A 139 -0.56 -7.50 8.72
N ILE A 140 -0.31 -8.04 7.54
CA ILE A 140 0.22 -9.40 7.35
C ILE A 140 1.46 -9.33 6.44
N PRO A 141 2.62 -9.86 6.84
CA PRO A 141 3.78 -9.99 5.96
C PRO A 141 3.43 -10.80 4.71
N ALA A 142 3.81 -10.31 3.56
CA ALA A 142 3.55 -10.94 2.27
C ALA A 142 4.79 -10.84 1.35
N PRO A 143 5.94 -11.42 1.76
CA PRO A 143 7.19 -11.27 1.03
C PRO A 143 7.10 -11.87 -0.38
N GLY A 144 7.76 -11.20 -1.32
CA GLY A 144 7.79 -11.60 -2.73
C GLY A 144 8.40 -10.49 -3.57
N HIS A 145 7.64 -9.46 -3.90
CA HIS A 145 8.10 -8.27 -4.61
C HIS A 145 9.24 -7.57 -3.84
N THR A 146 9.06 -7.38 -2.54
CA THR A 146 10.13 -7.09 -1.58
C THR A 146 10.12 -8.11 -0.45
N ARG A 147 11.25 -8.18 0.31
CA ARG A 147 11.38 -9.13 1.44
C ARG A 147 10.55 -8.69 2.64
N GLY A 148 10.27 -7.40 2.76
CA GLY A 148 9.52 -6.80 3.85
C GLY A 148 8.12 -6.33 3.46
N LEU A 149 7.63 -6.67 2.25
CA LEU A 149 6.27 -6.31 1.84
C LEU A 149 5.23 -6.87 2.81
N GLN A 150 4.22 -6.03 3.12
CA GLN A 150 3.04 -6.41 3.88
C GLN A 150 1.76 -6.03 3.13
N VAL A 151 0.69 -6.73 3.44
CA VAL A 151 -0.67 -6.43 2.95
C VAL A 151 -1.56 -5.99 4.11
N VAL A 152 -2.61 -5.23 3.80
CA VAL A 152 -3.64 -4.85 4.77
C VAL A 152 -4.89 -5.68 4.53
N VAL A 153 -5.31 -6.43 5.54
CA VAL A 153 -6.50 -7.28 5.52
C VAL A 153 -7.61 -6.57 6.27
N VAL A 154 -8.74 -6.38 5.60
CA VAL A 154 -9.92 -5.65 6.10
C VAL A 154 -11.08 -6.62 6.19
N GLU A 155 -11.58 -6.84 7.39
CA GLU A 155 -12.75 -7.70 7.66
C GLU A 155 -14.03 -6.90 7.38
N THR A 156 -14.58 -7.03 6.18
CA THR A 156 -15.77 -6.29 5.73
C THR A 156 -17.05 -7.13 5.76
N GLY A 157 -16.94 -8.43 5.98
CA GLY A 157 -18.05 -9.38 5.93
C GLY A 157 -17.61 -10.83 6.05
N ASP A 158 -18.21 -11.72 5.29
CA ASP A 158 -17.89 -13.16 5.33
C ASP A 158 -16.48 -13.47 4.79
N ARG A 159 -15.99 -12.66 3.86
CA ARG A 159 -14.65 -12.78 3.26
C ARG A 159 -13.93 -11.43 3.33
N PRO A 160 -12.63 -11.41 3.62
CA PRO A 160 -11.89 -10.16 3.75
C PRO A 160 -11.66 -9.46 2.40
N VAL A 161 -11.53 -8.14 2.46
CA VAL A 161 -10.94 -7.32 1.41
C VAL A 161 -9.46 -7.16 1.73
N VAL A 162 -8.59 -7.30 0.72
CA VAL A 162 -7.14 -7.13 0.89
C VAL A 162 -6.67 -5.92 0.09
N VAL A 163 -5.91 -5.03 0.73
CA VAL A 163 -5.09 -4.03 0.03
C VAL A 163 -3.69 -4.61 -0.07
N GLY A 164 -3.33 -5.03 -1.27
CA GLY A 164 -2.17 -5.87 -1.53
C GLY A 164 -0.89 -5.12 -1.87
N GLY A 165 -0.98 -3.82 -2.20
CA GLY A 165 0.18 -3.13 -2.77
C GLY A 165 0.67 -3.87 -4.01
N ASP A 166 1.96 -4.19 -4.04
CA ASP A 166 2.63 -4.93 -5.11
C ASP A 166 2.87 -6.40 -4.74
N VAL A 167 1.99 -6.98 -3.93
CA VAL A 167 2.02 -8.44 -3.73
C VAL A 167 1.90 -9.17 -5.07
N ALA A 168 1.24 -8.54 -6.01
CA ALA A 168 1.21 -8.82 -7.43
C ALA A 168 1.15 -7.49 -8.20
N VAL A 169 1.80 -7.39 -9.35
CA VAL A 169 1.76 -6.21 -10.22
C VAL A 169 0.59 -6.30 -11.19
N TRP A 170 0.19 -7.52 -11.57
CA TRP A 170 -0.95 -7.80 -12.44
C TRP A 170 -1.70 -9.07 -11.99
N PHE A 171 -2.95 -9.22 -12.42
CA PHE A 171 -3.87 -10.25 -11.92
C PHE A 171 -3.39 -11.69 -12.11
N GLY A 172 -2.66 -11.97 -13.19
CA GLY A 172 -2.17 -13.31 -13.48
C GLY A 172 -1.27 -13.89 -12.38
N GLU A 173 -0.55 -13.03 -11.67
CA GLU A 173 0.31 -13.46 -10.55
C GLU A 173 -0.50 -13.94 -9.33
N LEU A 174 -1.74 -13.43 -9.16
CA LEU A 174 -2.67 -13.97 -8.16
C LEU A 174 -3.45 -15.17 -8.68
N ASP A 175 -3.67 -15.28 -9.98
CA ASP A 175 -4.30 -16.48 -10.57
C ASP A 175 -3.37 -17.68 -10.45
N GLU A 176 -2.06 -17.49 -10.68
CA GLU A 176 -0.98 -18.49 -10.59
C GLU A 176 0.12 -18.02 -9.62
N PRO A 177 -0.11 -18.11 -8.29
CA PRO A 177 0.79 -17.55 -7.32
C PRO A 177 2.11 -18.32 -7.23
N HIS A 178 3.24 -17.60 -7.19
CA HIS A 178 4.60 -18.14 -7.14
C HIS A 178 5.38 -17.66 -5.92
N THR A 179 5.03 -16.51 -5.33
CA THR A 179 5.71 -15.97 -4.15
C THR A 179 4.99 -16.38 -2.87
N GLU A 180 5.70 -16.33 -1.74
CA GLU A 180 5.11 -16.57 -0.43
C GLU A 180 3.96 -15.61 -0.13
N GLY A 181 4.14 -14.32 -0.47
CA GLY A 181 3.12 -13.30 -0.29
C GLY A 181 1.85 -13.57 -1.09
N GLN A 182 1.97 -13.92 -2.37
CA GLN A 182 0.83 -14.28 -3.23
C GLN A 182 0.09 -15.50 -2.69
N LEU A 183 0.82 -16.55 -2.25
CA LEU A 183 0.23 -17.75 -1.64
C LEU A 183 -0.51 -17.42 -0.34
N ARG A 184 0.07 -16.56 0.51
CA ARG A 184 -0.59 -16.10 1.74
C ARG A 184 -1.88 -15.36 1.45
N VAL A 185 -1.87 -14.41 0.49
CA VAL A 185 -3.07 -13.67 0.10
C VAL A 185 -4.14 -14.61 -0.44
N ARG A 186 -3.79 -15.57 -1.28
CA ARG A 186 -4.73 -16.58 -1.78
C ARG A 186 -5.33 -17.45 -0.66
N ALA A 187 -4.52 -17.81 0.34
CA ALA A 187 -4.96 -18.61 1.49
C ALA A 187 -5.96 -17.88 2.41
N LEU A 188 -6.02 -16.53 2.35
CA LEU A 188 -7.03 -15.74 3.07
C LEU A 188 -8.44 -15.89 2.45
N ASP A 189 -8.56 -16.46 1.27
CA ASP A 189 -9.80 -16.54 0.48
C ASP A 189 -10.51 -15.17 0.37
N PRO A 190 -9.83 -14.11 -0.12
CA PRO A 190 -10.39 -12.77 -0.11
C PRO A 190 -11.59 -12.63 -1.04
N GLU A 191 -12.53 -11.72 -0.70
CA GLU A 191 -13.58 -11.30 -1.63
C GLU A 191 -12.97 -10.60 -2.85
N LEU A 192 -12.00 -9.73 -2.59
CA LEU A 192 -11.23 -9.02 -3.61
C LEU A 192 -9.87 -8.57 -3.06
N VAL A 193 -8.94 -8.30 -3.99
CA VAL A 193 -7.61 -7.74 -3.69
C VAL A 193 -7.41 -6.47 -4.52
N TRP A 194 -7.16 -5.36 -3.85
CA TRP A 194 -6.71 -4.13 -4.50
C TRP A 194 -5.21 -4.19 -4.72
N LEU A 195 -4.76 -4.01 -5.96
CA LEU A 195 -3.36 -3.87 -6.35
C LEU A 195 -3.05 -2.41 -6.68
N THR A 196 -1.81 -1.99 -6.50
CA THR A 196 -1.41 -0.60 -6.77
C THR A 196 -1.48 -0.25 -8.24
N HIS A 197 -1.15 -1.20 -9.12
CA HIS A 197 -0.96 -0.96 -10.55
C HIS A 197 -2.12 -1.41 -11.43
N GLU A 198 -3.28 -1.69 -10.82
CA GLU A 198 -4.48 -2.12 -11.54
C GLU A 198 -5.67 -1.18 -11.28
N HIS A 199 -6.49 -0.94 -12.31
CA HIS A 199 -7.66 -0.05 -12.20
C HIS A 199 -8.82 -0.66 -11.43
N GLU A 200 -8.93 -1.99 -11.46
CA GLU A 200 -9.99 -2.77 -10.82
C GLU A 200 -9.40 -3.73 -9.80
N PRO A 201 -10.15 -4.17 -8.79
CA PRO A 201 -9.64 -5.17 -7.88
C PRO A 201 -9.63 -6.57 -8.52
N TRP A 202 -8.60 -7.34 -8.21
CA TRP A 202 -8.62 -8.77 -8.51
C TRP A 202 -9.71 -9.49 -7.70
N ARG A 203 -10.39 -10.45 -8.32
CA ARG A 203 -11.38 -11.30 -7.66
C ARG A 203 -11.09 -12.76 -7.95
N PRO A 204 -11.14 -13.64 -6.92
CA PRO A 204 -11.02 -15.09 -7.15
C PRO A 204 -12.07 -15.56 -8.15
N ARG A 205 -11.65 -16.37 -9.12
CA ARG A 205 -12.60 -17.01 -10.02
C ARG A 205 -13.46 -17.97 -9.22
N THR A 206 -14.76 -17.80 -9.24
CA THR A 206 -15.71 -18.80 -8.72
C THR A 206 -15.61 -20.06 -9.58
N VAL A 207 -15.23 -21.17 -8.97
CA VAL A 207 -15.23 -22.51 -9.61
C VAL A 207 -16.66 -23.01 -9.72
#